data_2aa9a36a46889844c8b15bdf7f9d0911
#
_entry.id   2aa9a36a46889844c8b15bdf7f9d0911
#
_cell.length_a   1.000
_cell.length_b   1.000
_cell.length_c   1.000
_cell.angle_alpha   90.00
_cell.angle_beta   90.00
_cell.angle_gamma   90.00
#
_symmetry.space_group_name_H-M   'P 1'
#
loop_
_entity.id
_entity.type
_entity.pdbx_description
1 polymer ?
#
loop_
_entity_poly.entity_id
_entity_poly.type
_entity_poly.pdbx_seq_one_letter_code
_entity_poly.pdbx_strand_id
1 'polypeptide(L)'
;MKNIALIFISLLIITGCSSESDLEKYKEHVITLSSDEFEGRAPGTPGGVKTKNYIADHFGSLGLESFGDSYLMPVNLTGVTLDVDQSIFDLSVNGEIIDIVYRTDVVYGTTRQVESVNFTDSDLVFVGYGVNAPEYGWNDYKVDVKGKTVVMLINDPGFELRGTDFKGKAMTYYGRWTYKFEEAARQGAAGVLIIHETAPASYPWGVVENGWSGEQLNLTFAEKNLDRSALEGWITLDVAEKLFAEMGTTYEEMKAKALSKDFQAIPMEGMKLSSSMVNTLKVSDSHNVAGYVKGSETPDEYVLIMAHWDHMGVDPTRDGDQIYNGAVDNATGTAA
;
A
#
# COMPACT_ATOMS: atom_id res chain seq x y z
N MET A 1 -45.89 -66.65 40.29
CA MET A 1 -45.87 -65.19 40.40
C MET A 1 -44.71 -64.72 39.53
N LYS A 2 -44.99 -64.17 38.36
CA LYS A 2 -44.01 -63.71 37.37
C LYS A 2 -43.95 -62.21 37.43
N ASN A 3 -42.82 -61.65 37.85
CA ASN A 3 -42.58 -60.20 37.85
C ASN A 3 -42.20 -59.77 36.42
N ILE A 4 -43.01 -58.91 35.81
CA ILE A 4 -42.73 -58.25 34.53
C ILE A 4 -42.11 -56.91 34.91
N ALA A 5 -40.81 -56.76 34.62
CA ALA A 5 -40.12 -55.47 34.71
C ALA A 5 -40.36 -54.68 33.43
N LEU A 6 -41.05 -53.55 33.53
CA LEU A 6 -41.20 -52.56 32.47
C LEU A 6 -39.89 -51.76 32.38
N ILE A 7 -39.20 -51.88 31.27
CA ILE A 7 -38.04 -51.05 30.92
C ILE A 7 -38.62 -49.80 30.18
N PHE A 8 -38.54 -48.65 30.82
CA PHE A 8 -38.76 -47.37 30.15
C PHE A 8 -37.49 -46.98 29.38
N ILE A 9 -37.56 -47.07 28.07
CA ILE A 9 -36.53 -46.50 27.18
C ILE A 9 -36.88 -45.03 26.96
N SER A 10 -36.17 -44.15 27.67
CA SER A 10 -36.24 -42.69 27.43
C SER A 10 -35.47 -42.37 26.11
N LEU A 11 -36.18 -42.09 25.07
CA LEU A 11 -35.65 -41.62 23.82
C LEU A 11 -35.19 -40.16 24.03
N LEU A 12 -33.90 -39.92 24.28
CA LEU A 12 -33.29 -38.61 24.26
C LEU A 12 -33.25 -38.15 22.81
N ILE A 13 -34.14 -37.26 22.42
CA ILE A 13 -34.04 -36.53 21.16
C ILE A 13 -32.96 -35.48 21.38
N ILE A 14 -31.73 -35.79 20.94
CA ILE A 14 -30.65 -34.83 20.82
C ILE A 14 -31.02 -33.98 19.57
N THR A 15 -31.71 -32.86 19.79
CA THR A 15 -31.73 -31.79 18.79
C THR A 15 -30.34 -31.20 18.70
N GLY A 16 -29.51 -31.76 17.84
CA GLY A 16 -28.25 -31.15 17.46
C GLY A 16 -28.59 -29.83 16.74
N CYS A 17 -28.48 -28.69 17.42
CA CYS A 17 -28.24 -27.44 16.73
C CYS A 17 -26.92 -27.68 15.99
N SER A 18 -26.98 -27.82 14.66
CA SER A 18 -25.80 -27.72 13.83
C SER A 18 -25.33 -26.26 13.96
N SER A 19 -24.34 -26.02 14.84
CA SER A 19 -23.62 -24.76 14.78
C SER A 19 -23.00 -24.69 13.38
N GLU A 20 -23.32 -23.65 12.66
CA GLU A 20 -22.65 -23.31 11.42
C GLU A 20 -21.13 -23.43 11.63
N SER A 21 -20.42 -24.07 10.71
CA SER A 21 -18.98 -24.18 10.87
C SER A 21 -18.34 -22.80 10.75
N ASP A 22 -17.24 -22.53 11.46
CA ASP A 22 -16.50 -21.27 11.35
C ASP A 22 -16.10 -20.98 9.90
N LEU A 23 -15.86 -22.01 9.10
CA LEU A 23 -15.59 -21.86 7.66
C LEU A 23 -16.79 -21.31 6.87
N GLU A 24 -18.01 -21.71 7.19
CA GLU A 24 -19.20 -21.20 6.50
C GLU A 24 -19.46 -19.74 6.88
N LYS A 25 -19.29 -19.35 8.13
CA LYS A 25 -19.38 -17.95 8.57
C LYS A 25 -18.32 -17.09 7.88
N TYR A 26 -17.07 -17.57 7.83
CA TYR A 26 -16.00 -16.89 7.12
C TYR A 26 -16.35 -16.65 5.65
N LYS A 27 -16.85 -17.67 4.96
CA LYS A 27 -17.29 -17.55 3.56
C LYS A 27 -18.43 -16.53 3.40
N GLU A 28 -19.41 -16.55 4.31
CA GLU A 28 -20.51 -15.60 4.29
C GLU A 28 -20.03 -14.16 4.42
N HIS A 29 -19.09 -13.89 5.33
CA HIS A 29 -18.50 -12.56 5.47
C HIS A 29 -17.72 -12.14 4.21
N VAL A 30 -16.93 -13.04 3.62
CA VAL A 30 -16.20 -12.74 2.37
C VAL A 30 -17.18 -12.42 1.24
N ILE A 31 -18.22 -13.25 1.04
CA ILE A 31 -19.23 -13.04 0.01
C ILE A 31 -19.97 -11.72 0.21
N THR A 32 -20.36 -11.43 1.45
CA THR A 32 -21.08 -10.20 1.80
C THR A 32 -20.21 -8.97 1.52
N LEU A 33 -18.99 -8.93 2.08
CA LEU A 33 -18.09 -7.81 1.93
C LEU A 33 -17.65 -7.56 0.48
N SER A 34 -17.56 -8.61 -0.34
CA SER A 34 -17.20 -8.50 -1.75
C SER A 34 -18.38 -8.41 -2.71
N SER A 35 -19.61 -8.27 -2.22
CA SER A 35 -20.77 -8.09 -3.08
C SER A 35 -20.83 -6.66 -3.66
N ASP A 36 -21.54 -6.53 -4.79
CA ASP A 36 -21.78 -5.21 -5.44
C ASP A 36 -22.50 -4.23 -4.50
N GLU A 37 -23.28 -4.77 -3.56
CA GLU A 37 -23.99 -3.95 -2.57
C GLU A 37 -23.04 -3.12 -1.70
N PHE A 38 -21.81 -3.56 -1.52
CA PHE A 38 -20.76 -2.84 -0.76
C PHE A 38 -19.91 -1.91 -1.63
N GLU A 39 -20.23 -1.80 -2.94
CA GLU A 39 -19.64 -0.80 -3.85
C GLU A 39 -18.11 -0.71 -3.78
N GLY A 40 -17.44 -1.85 -3.61
CA GLY A 40 -15.98 -1.91 -3.50
C GLY A 40 -15.39 -1.17 -2.30
N ARG A 41 -16.17 -0.84 -1.29
CA ARG A 41 -15.76 -0.42 0.07
C ARG A 41 -14.80 0.78 0.15
N ALA A 42 -14.83 1.70 -0.80
CA ALA A 42 -13.93 2.86 -0.70
C ALA A 42 -14.24 3.74 0.53
N PRO A 43 -13.22 4.22 1.26
CA PRO A 43 -13.42 5.13 2.39
C PRO A 43 -14.16 6.41 1.98
N GLY A 44 -15.02 6.91 2.86
CA GLY A 44 -15.79 8.13 2.61
C GLY A 44 -16.91 7.98 1.57
N THR A 45 -17.22 6.78 1.11
CA THR A 45 -18.31 6.46 0.17
C THR A 45 -19.47 5.73 0.87
N PRO A 46 -20.67 5.62 0.24
CA PRO A 46 -21.76 4.82 0.80
C PRO A 46 -21.36 3.37 1.06
N GLY A 47 -20.58 2.73 0.18
CA GLY A 47 -20.04 1.39 0.37
C GLY A 47 -19.13 1.28 1.58
N GLY A 48 -18.24 2.25 1.78
CA GLY A 48 -17.39 2.32 2.97
C GLY A 48 -18.18 2.52 4.26
N VAL A 49 -19.23 3.36 4.25
CA VAL A 49 -20.12 3.54 5.39
C VAL A 49 -20.84 2.24 5.74
N LYS A 50 -21.37 1.52 4.75
CA LYS A 50 -22.01 0.22 4.93
C LYS A 50 -21.03 -0.79 5.54
N THR A 51 -19.80 -0.84 5.04
CA THR A 51 -18.76 -1.78 5.48
C THR A 51 -18.41 -1.59 6.96
N LYS A 52 -18.07 -0.36 7.35
CA LYS A 52 -17.69 -0.09 8.75
C LYS A 52 -18.82 -0.42 9.73
N ASN A 53 -20.08 -0.14 9.35
CA ASN A 53 -21.24 -0.46 10.18
C ASN A 53 -21.45 -1.97 10.29
N TYR A 54 -21.34 -2.70 9.16
CA TYR A 54 -21.43 -4.15 9.15
C TYR A 54 -20.43 -4.81 10.11
N ILE A 55 -19.16 -4.35 10.09
CA ILE A 55 -18.12 -4.87 10.97
C ILE A 55 -18.41 -4.49 12.44
N ALA A 56 -18.83 -3.24 12.70
CA ALA A 56 -19.17 -2.78 14.05
C ALA A 56 -20.33 -3.57 14.64
N ASP A 57 -21.40 -3.81 13.87
CA ASP A 57 -22.56 -4.61 14.28
C ASP A 57 -22.13 -6.06 14.57
N HIS A 58 -21.21 -6.61 13.76
CA HIS A 58 -20.68 -7.95 14.01
C HIS A 58 -19.87 -8.01 15.30
N PHE A 59 -18.99 -7.04 15.57
CA PHE A 59 -18.24 -6.95 16.83
C PHE A 59 -19.19 -6.89 18.03
N GLY A 60 -20.27 -6.11 17.92
CA GLY A 60 -21.32 -6.06 18.93
C GLY A 60 -22.01 -7.41 19.16
N SER A 61 -22.31 -8.15 18.08
CA SER A 61 -22.94 -9.48 18.17
C SER A 61 -22.05 -10.52 18.83
N LEU A 62 -20.73 -10.37 18.72
CA LEU A 62 -19.73 -11.21 19.38
C LEU A 62 -19.49 -10.81 20.85
N GLY A 63 -20.03 -9.67 21.29
CA GLY A 63 -19.85 -9.17 22.66
C GLY A 63 -18.44 -8.64 22.94
N LEU A 64 -17.74 -8.14 21.91
CA LEU A 64 -16.45 -7.46 22.10
C LEU A 64 -16.66 -6.15 22.90
N GLU A 65 -15.64 -5.73 23.64
CA GLU A 65 -15.61 -4.42 24.26
C GLU A 65 -15.12 -3.37 23.26
N SER A 66 -15.67 -2.15 23.31
CA SER A 66 -15.23 -1.02 22.46
C SER A 66 -14.23 -0.12 23.21
N PHE A 67 -13.41 0.60 22.47
CA PHE A 67 -12.56 1.66 23.01
C PHE A 67 -13.37 2.96 23.18
N GLY A 68 -14.11 3.08 24.27
CA GLY A 68 -15.05 4.17 24.53
C GLY A 68 -16.50 3.77 24.19
N ASP A 69 -17.30 4.70 23.68
CA ASP A 69 -18.74 4.51 23.48
C ASP A 69 -19.09 3.83 22.15
N SER A 70 -18.12 3.54 21.29
CA SER A 70 -18.35 3.01 19.92
C SER A 70 -17.17 2.16 19.44
N TYR A 71 -17.46 1.17 18.59
CA TYR A 71 -16.44 0.45 17.83
C TYR A 71 -15.82 1.32 16.72
N LEU A 72 -16.47 2.42 16.32
CA LEU A 72 -16.04 3.29 15.24
C LEU A 72 -15.09 4.37 15.78
N MET A 73 -13.84 4.32 15.38
CA MET A 73 -12.81 5.30 15.68
C MET A 73 -12.63 6.25 14.49
N PRO A 74 -12.99 7.54 14.60
CA PRO A 74 -12.98 8.45 13.46
C PRO A 74 -11.56 8.68 12.93
N VAL A 75 -11.47 8.75 11.60
CA VAL A 75 -10.25 9.02 10.84
C VAL A 75 -10.57 10.03 9.74
N ASN A 76 -9.89 11.16 9.74
CA ASN A 76 -10.02 12.15 8.69
C ASN A 76 -9.02 11.84 7.58
N LEU A 77 -9.49 11.79 6.35
CA LEU A 77 -8.70 11.51 5.15
C LEU A 77 -8.67 12.73 4.24
N THR A 78 -7.53 12.97 3.63
CA THR A 78 -7.39 13.92 2.53
C THR A 78 -7.02 13.14 1.28
N GLY A 79 -7.91 13.16 0.29
CA GLY A 79 -7.66 12.67 -1.06
C GLY A 79 -6.93 13.73 -1.87
N VAL A 80 -5.87 13.32 -2.57
CA VAL A 80 -5.12 14.13 -3.51
C VAL A 80 -5.28 13.50 -4.89
N THR A 81 -5.87 14.21 -5.82
CA THR A 81 -6.05 13.76 -7.21
C THR A 81 -5.22 14.63 -8.14
N LEU A 82 -4.28 14.01 -8.85
CA LEU A 82 -3.46 14.67 -9.86
C LEU A 82 -4.33 15.04 -11.09
N ASP A 83 -4.32 16.29 -11.48
CA ASP A 83 -4.82 16.73 -12.78
C ASP A 83 -3.71 16.53 -13.83
N VAL A 84 -3.76 15.41 -14.54
CA VAL A 84 -2.72 15.01 -15.49
C VAL A 84 -2.61 15.98 -16.65
N ASP A 85 -3.75 16.53 -17.11
CA ASP A 85 -3.80 17.43 -18.26
C ASP A 85 -3.18 18.81 -17.97
N GLN A 86 -3.18 19.23 -16.70
CA GLN A 86 -2.57 20.47 -16.24
C GLN A 86 -1.18 20.28 -15.62
N SER A 87 -0.71 19.06 -15.52
CA SER A 87 0.55 18.72 -14.87
C SER A 87 1.65 18.42 -15.89
N ILE A 88 2.90 18.63 -15.47
CA ILE A 88 4.10 18.41 -16.27
C ILE A 88 5.00 17.41 -15.57
N PHE A 89 5.54 16.46 -16.32
CA PHE A 89 6.58 15.53 -15.91
C PHE A 89 7.62 15.46 -17.02
N ASP A 90 8.67 16.25 -16.89
CA ASP A 90 9.74 16.35 -17.88
C ASP A 90 11.01 15.66 -17.38
N LEU A 91 11.21 14.43 -17.84
CA LEU A 91 12.45 13.69 -17.64
C LEU A 91 13.37 13.95 -18.84
N SER A 92 14.53 14.52 -18.59
CA SER A 92 15.47 14.88 -19.65
C SER A 92 16.80 14.14 -19.52
N VAL A 93 17.41 13.87 -20.66
CA VAL A 93 18.74 13.29 -20.81
C VAL A 93 19.58 14.23 -21.68
N ASN A 94 20.70 14.73 -21.15
CA ASN A 94 21.58 15.70 -21.82
C ASN A 94 20.87 16.96 -22.36
N GLY A 95 19.79 17.35 -21.67
CA GLY A 95 18.97 18.53 -22.02
C GLY A 95 17.83 18.26 -23.00
N GLU A 96 17.69 17.04 -23.48
CA GLU A 96 16.57 16.62 -24.32
C GLU A 96 15.53 15.88 -23.50
N ILE A 97 14.25 16.30 -23.56
CA ILE A 97 13.13 15.62 -22.87
C ILE A 97 12.86 14.29 -23.60
N ILE A 98 12.82 13.21 -22.85
CA ILE A 98 12.48 11.89 -23.39
C ILE A 98 10.95 11.68 -23.34
N ASP A 99 10.44 10.97 -24.35
CA ASP A 99 9.01 10.65 -24.44
C ASP A 99 8.64 9.61 -23.37
N ILE A 100 7.79 10.02 -22.42
CA ILE A 100 7.29 9.20 -21.31
C ILE A 100 5.78 9.39 -21.19
N VAL A 101 5.06 8.30 -21.32
CA VAL A 101 3.59 8.30 -21.32
C VAL A 101 3.06 7.95 -19.94
N TYR A 102 2.24 8.84 -19.38
CA TYR A 102 1.57 8.58 -18.09
C TYR A 102 0.72 7.31 -18.15
N ARG A 103 0.74 6.52 -17.08
CA ARG A 103 0.16 5.17 -16.91
C ARG A 103 0.88 4.06 -17.69
N THR A 104 1.38 4.32 -18.88
CA THR A 104 2.12 3.32 -19.68
C THR A 104 3.55 3.14 -19.16
N ASP A 105 4.27 4.25 -18.99
CA ASP A 105 5.69 4.26 -18.66
C ASP A 105 5.97 4.73 -17.23
N VAL A 106 5.11 5.61 -16.72
CA VAL A 106 5.24 6.25 -15.41
C VAL A 106 3.87 6.45 -14.77
N VAL A 107 3.81 6.31 -13.46
CA VAL A 107 2.77 6.92 -12.62
C VAL A 107 3.46 7.77 -11.56
N TYR A 108 2.90 8.92 -11.27
CA TYR A 108 3.45 9.85 -10.30
C TYR A 108 2.35 10.69 -9.65
N GLY A 109 2.68 11.26 -8.51
CA GLY A 109 1.82 12.14 -7.77
C GLY A 109 2.56 12.72 -6.58
N THR A 110 1.83 13.23 -5.63
CA THR A 110 2.36 13.73 -4.37
C THR A 110 1.46 13.32 -3.22
N THR A 111 2.07 12.99 -2.08
CA THR A 111 1.35 12.81 -0.81
C THR A 111 1.24 14.12 -0.03
N ARG A 112 1.84 15.22 -0.52
CA ARG A 112 1.65 16.55 0.03
C ARG A 112 0.22 17.03 -0.21
N GLN A 113 -0.45 17.48 0.83
CA GLN A 113 -1.86 17.89 0.78
C GLN A 113 -1.97 19.35 0.35
N VAL A 114 -1.54 19.63 -0.88
CA VAL A 114 -1.49 20.96 -1.49
C VAL A 114 -1.99 20.93 -2.94
N GLU A 115 -2.57 22.03 -3.40
CA GLU A 115 -3.12 22.16 -4.75
C GLU A 115 -2.06 22.20 -5.85
N SER A 116 -0.81 22.52 -5.50
CA SER A 116 0.28 22.51 -6.46
C SER A 116 1.62 22.17 -5.83
N VAL A 117 2.46 21.49 -6.61
CA VAL A 117 3.85 21.17 -6.27
C VAL A 117 4.72 21.38 -7.48
N ASN A 118 5.84 22.11 -7.31
CA ASN A 118 6.75 22.42 -8.40
C ASN A 118 8.20 22.22 -7.98
N PHE A 119 9.00 21.66 -8.87
CA PHE A 119 10.47 21.69 -8.82
C PHE A 119 11.05 21.57 -10.23
N THR A 120 12.25 22.06 -10.43
CA THR A 120 12.90 22.09 -11.74
C THR A 120 14.33 21.60 -11.64
N ASP A 121 14.81 20.99 -12.71
CA ASP A 121 16.22 20.60 -12.91
C ASP A 121 16.81 19.74 -11.77
N SER A 122 15.98 18.89 -11.16
CA SER A 122 16.41 17.96 -10.13
C SER A 122 17.28 16.86 -10.74
N ASP A 123 18.56 16.79 -10.38
CA ASP A 123 19.48 15.76 -10.86
C ASP A 123 19.05 14.37 -10.42
N LEU A 124 19.16 13.38 -11.30
CA LEU A 124 18.85 11.99 -10.97
C LEU A 124 20.04 11.29 -10.30
N VAL A 125 19.72 10.47 -9.29
CA VAL A 125 20.71 9.63 -8.59
C VAL A 125 20.13 8.23 -8.40
N PHE A 126 20.83 7.21 -8.90
CA PHE A 126 20.47 5.82 -8.61
C PHE A 126 20.98 5.44 -7.21
N VAL A 127 20.07 5.09 -6.31
CA VAL A 127 20.34 4.76 -4.91
C VAL A 127 20.13 3.27 -4.60
N GLY A 128 20.38 2.39 -5.58
CA GLY A 128 20.25 0.94 -5.40
C GLY A 128 18.85 0.56 -4.93
N TYR A 129 18.74 -0.09 -3.78
CA TYR A 129 17.45 -0.41 -3.16
C TYR A 129 16.90 0.74 -2.29
N GLY A 130 17.62 1.83 -2.11
CA GLY A 130 17.20 2.94 -1.26
C GLY A 130 17.00 2.54 0.21
N VAL A 131 17.83 1.64 0.72
CA VAL A 131 17.74 1.09 2.07
C VAL A 131 18.78 1.73 2.98
N ASN A 132 18.35 2.13 4.17
CA ASN A 132 19.20 2.52 5.28
C ASN A 132 18.81 1.68 6.52
N ALA A 133 19.53 0.58 6.72
CA ALA A 133 19.28 -0.44 7.74
C ALA A 133 20.54 -0.67 8.58
N PRO A 134 20.78 0.17 9.61
CA PRO A 134 21.99 0.12 10.43
C PRO A 134 22.22 -1.24 11.10
N GLU A 135 21.16 -1.95 11.50
CA GLU A 135 21.24 -3.27 12.12
C GLU A 135 21.78 -4.36 11.20
N TYR A 136 21.67 -4.16 9.88
CA TYR A 136 22.28 -5.02 8.86
C TYR A 136 23.62 -4.45 8.35
N GLY A 137 24.05 -3.29 8.86
CA GLY A 137 25.21 -2.55 8.32
C GLY A 137 25.00 -2.14 6.87
N TRP A 138 23.75 -1.83 6.48
CA TRP A 138 23.37 -1.48 5.13
C TRP A 138 22.98 -0.01 5.02
N ASN A 139 23.55 0.70 4.06
CA ASN A 139 23.18 2.08 3.74
C ASN A 139 23.43 2.36 2.26
N ASP A 140 22.38 2.64 1.51
CA ASP A 140 22.47 2.99 0.08
C ASP A 140 22.63 4.50 -0.12
N TYR A 141 22.37 5.31 0.91
CA TYR A 141 22.44 6.78 0.89
C TYR A 141 23.80 7.30 1.42
N LYS A 142 24.91 6.87 0.79
CA LYS A 142 26.26 7.33 1.19
C LYS A 142 26.67 8.63 0.50
N VAL A 143 25.78 9.26 -0.27
CA VAL A 143 25.96 10.55 -0.93
C VAL A 143 24.80 11.49 -0.59
N ASP A 144 25.03 12.80 -0.69
CA ASP A 144 23.97 13.78 -0.50
C ASP A 144 22.97 13.76 -1.66
N VAL A 145 21.72 13.44 -1.36
CA VAL A 145 20.60 13.40 -2.30
C VAL A 145 19.60 14.53 -2.08
N LYS A 146 19.93 15.48 -1.19
CA LYS A 146 19.04 16.60 -0.89
C LYS A 146 18.72 17.42 -2.14
N GLY A 147 17.41 17.58 -2.40
CA GLY A 147 16.90 18.30 -3.56
C GLY A 147 17.05 17.55 -4.89
N LYS A 148 17.55 16.31 -4.87
CA LYS A 148 17.69 15.46 -6.05
C LYS A 148 16.51 14.53 -6.22
N THR A 149 16.37 13.95 -7.40
CA THR A 149 15.42 12.86 -7.67
C THR A 149 16.16 11.54 -7.54
N VAL A 150 15.71 10.69 -6.61
CA VAL A 150 16.31 9.36 -6.45
C VAL A 150 15.55 8.33 -7.27
N VAL A 151 16.32 7.45 -7.94
CA VAL A 151 15.83 6.30 -8.69
C VAL A 151 16.26 5.05 -7.95
N MET A 152 15.33 4.11 -7.70
CA MET A 152 15.61 2.96 -6.86
C MET A 152 14.85 1.71 -7.26
N LEU A 153 15.38 0.56 -6.86
CA LEU A 153 14.76 -0.75 -7.07
C LEU A 153 13.66 -1.01 -6.03
N ILE A 154 12.60 -1.67 -6.47
CA ILE A 154 11.59 -2.21 -5.54
C ILE A 154 12.15 -3.39 -4.75
N ASN A 155 11.55 -3.71 -3.59
CA ASN A 155 11.96 -4.74 -2.65
C ASN A 155 13.26 -4.35 -1.90
N ASP A 156 13.86 -5.29 -1.18
CA ASP A 156 15.13 -5.14 -0.47
C ASP A 156 16.17 -6.11 -1.04
N PRO A 157 17.45 -5.91 -0.73
CA PRO A 157 18.52 -6.76 -1.26
C PRO A 157 18.36 -8.25 -0.97
N GLY A 158 17.60 -8.59 0.07
CA GLY A 158 17.34 -9.99 0.46
C GLY A 158 16.60 -10.79 -0.59
N PHE A 159 15.80 -10.14 -1.44
CA PHE A 159 15.08 -10.83 -2.52
C PHE A 159 16.04 -11.59 -3.45
N GLU A 160 17.18 -10.99 -3.77
CA GLU A 160 18.23 -11.59 -4.61
C GLU A 160 19.29 -12.33 -3.77
N LEU A 161 19.67 -11.76 -2.61
CA LEU A 161 20.64 -12.34 -1.71
C LEU A 161 20.00 -13.46 -0.88
N ARG A 162 20.50 -14.68 -1.01
CA ARG A 162 20.04 -15.84 -0.21
C ARG A 162 20.68 -15.87 1.19
N GLY A 163 20.95 -14.70 1.76
CA GLY A 163 21.58 -14.56 3.07
C GLY A 163 20.61 -14.51 4.24
N THR A 164 21.15 -14.26 5.43
CA THR A 164 20.36 -14.08 6.66
C THR A 164 19.82 -12.66 6.80
N ASP A 165 20.46 -11.68 6.17
CA ASP A 165 20.01 -10.30 6.15
C ASP A 165 18.73 -10.18 5.30
N PHE A 166 17.82 -9.29 5.68
CA PHE A 166 16.55 -9.01 4.97
C PHE A 166 15.63 -10.22 4.75
N LYS A 167 15.84 -11.35 5.45
CA LYS A 167 14.95 -12.54 5.42
C LYS A 167 14.68 -13.15 4.03
N GLY A 168 15.55 -12.96 3.06
CA GLY A 168 15.43 -13.52 1.71
C GLY A 168 14.19 -13.01 0.98
N LYS A 169 13.37 -13.92 0.41
CA LYS A 169 12.16 -13.57 -0.35
C LYS A 169 10.98 -13.09 0.51
N ALA A 170 11.05 -13.25 1.83
CA ALA A 170 10.04 -12.70 2.73
C ALA A 170 10.35 -11.21 2.94
N MET A 171 9.83 -10.37 2.05
CA MET A 171 10.04 -8.92 2.06
C MET A 171 9.99 -8.33 3.46
N THR A 172 11.05 -7.62 3.86
CA THR A 172 11.07 -6.84 5.11
C THR A 172 10.35 -5.50 4.92
N TYR A 173 10.23 -4.70 5.98
CA TYR A 173 9.72 -3.34 5.86
C TYR A 173 10.57 -2.48 4.89
N TYR A 174 11.87 -2.70 4.83
CA TYR A 174 12.79 -2.02 3.91
C TYR A 174 12.47 -2.26 2.44
N GLY A 175 11.83 -3.38 2.11
CA GLY A 175 11.39 -3.70 0.75
C GLY A 175 10.08 -3.06 0.34
N ARG A 176 9.31 -2.53 1.29
CA ARG A 176 8.00 -1.90 1.02
C ARG A 176 8.16 -0.59 0.27
N TRP A 177 7.29 -0.35 -0.71
CA TRP A 177 7.28 0.92 -1.46
C TRP A 177 7.04 2.14 -0.55
N THR A 178 6.23 1.99 0.50
CA THR A 178 6.00 3.02 1.51
C THR A 178 7.30 3.43 2.19
N TYR A 179 8.13 2.47 2.62
CA TYR A 179 9.44 2.75 3.20
C TYR A 179 10.34 3.51 2.22
N LYS A 180 10.31 3.15 0.92
CA LYS A 180 11.14 3.80 -0.12
C LYS A 180 10.87 5.31 -0.17
N PHE A 181 9.61 5.70 -0.22
CA PHE A 181 9.23 7.11 -0.21
C PHE A 181 9.55 7.80 1.10
N GLU A 182 9.31 7.13 2.22
CA GLU A 182 9.62 7.67 3.55
C GLU A 182 11.12 7.91 3.74
N GLU A 183 11.97 6.93 3.36
CA GLU A 183 13.40 7.08 3.53
C GLU A 183 13.97 8.15 2.60
N ALA A 184 13.54 8.19 1.34
CA ALA A 184 13.95 9.24 0.42
C ALA A 184 13.58 10.65 0.95
N ALA A 185 12.40 10.80 1.52
CA ALA A 185 11.99 12.04 2.17
C ALA A 185 12.89 12.38 3.37
N ARG A 186 13.21 11.42 4.25
CA ARG A 186 14.16 11.59 5.37
C ARG A 186 15.54 12.02 4.89
N GLN A 187 15.97 11.55 3.73
CA GLN A 187 17.23 11.95 3.09
C GLN A 187 17.14 13.28 2.33
N GLY A 188 15.94 13.89 2.28
CA GLY A 188 15.71 15.20 1.66
C GLY A 188 15.58 15.18 0.14
N ALA A 189 15.31 14.04 -0.47
CA ALA A 189 15.08 13.94 -1.91
C ALA A 189 13.84 14.74 -2.34
N ALA A 190 13.96 15.47 -3.46
CA ALA A 190 12.85 16.23 -4.03
C ALA A 190 11.88 15.32 -4.77
N GLY A 191 12.38 14.34 -5.52
CA GLY A 191 11.60 13.35 -6.24
C GLY A 191 12.05 11.93 -5.94
N VAL A 192 11.14 10.97 -6.13
CA VAL A 192 11.42 9.55 -5.94
C VAL A 192 10.76 8.76 -7.07
N LEU A 193 11.54 7.94 -7.76
CA LEU A 193 11.07 7.04 -8.80
C LEU A 193 11.48 5.61 -8.47
N ILE A 194 10.48 4.76 -8.18
CA ILE A 194 10.72 3.33 -7.96
C ILE A 194 10.65 2.60 -9.29
N ILE A 195 11.67 1.81 -9.61
CA ILE A 195 11.68 0.93 -10.78
C ILE A 195 10.80 -0.28 -10.46
N HIS A 196 9.76 -0.48 -11.26
CA HIS A 196 8.89 -1.63 -11.12
C HIS A 196 9.50 -2.86 -11.80
N GLU A 197 9.56 -3.95 -11.07
CA GLU A 197 9.87 -5.30 -11.58
C GLU A 197 8.86 -6.28 -10.97
N THR A 198 8.13 -7.01 -11.83
CA THR A 198 6.98 -7.85 -11.42
C THR A 198 7.33 -8.87 -10.33
N ALA A 199 8.46 -9.57 -10.45
CA ALA A 199 8.81 -10.62 -9.49
C ALA A 199 9.16 -10.07 -8.10
N PRO A 200 10.03 -9.04 -7.94
CA PRO A 200 10.30 -8.41 -6.66
C PRO A 200 9.09 -7.65 -6.08
N ALA A 201 8.29 -7.01 -6.91
CA ALA A 201 7.07 -6.32 -6.47
C ALA A 201 5.98 -7.30 -6.00
N SER A 202 5.96 -8.52 -6.55
CA SER A 202 4.94 -9.56 -6.35
C SER A 202 3.59 -9.26 -7.04
N TYR A 203 3.54 -8.27 -7.92
CA TYR A 203 2.38 -7.90 -8.74
C TYR A 203 2.83 -7.28 -10.08
N PRO A 204 2.00 -7.37 -11.14
CA PRO A 204 2.30 -6.75 -12.44
C PRO A 204 2.13 -5.23 -12.43
N TRP A 205 2.66 -4.55 -13.46
CA TRP A 205 2.55 -3.09 -13.63
C TRP A 205 1.13 -2.57 -13.51
N GLY A 206 0.14 -3.29 -14.06
CA GLY A 206 -1.28 -2.87 -13.99
C GLY A 206 -1.81 -2.63 -12.58
N VAL A 207 -1.23 -3.26 -11.54
CA VAL A 207 -1.58 -2.97 -10.14
C VAL A 207 -1.06 -1.59 -9.75
N VAL A 208 0.17 -1.25 -10.11
CA VAL A 208 0.75 0.07 -9.87
C VAL A 208 0.01 1.14 -10.68
N GLU A 209 -0.24 0.87 -11.96
CA GLU A 209 -0.98 1.76 -12.85
C GLU A 209 -2.33 2.15 -12.27
N ASN A 210 -3.13 1.17 -11.84
CA ASN A 210 -4.47 1.43 -11.31
C ASN A 210 -4.45 1.99 -9.89
N GLY A 211 -3.53 1.53 -9.04
CA GLY A 211 -3.43 1.98 -7.64
C GLY A 211 -2.89 3.40 -7.49
N TRP A 212 -2.11 3.89 -8.46
CA TRP A 212 -1.48 5.22 -8.43
C TRP A 212 -2.17 6.25 -9.35
N SER A 213 -3.19 5.85 -10.08
CA SER A 213 -4.03 6.78 -10.85
C SER A 213 -5.32 7.06 -10.08
N GLY A 214 -5.81 8.30 -10.19
CA GLY A 214 -7.00 8.74 -9.47
C GLY A 214 -6.72 9.32 -8.08
N GLU A 215 -7.72 9.29 -7.21
CA GLU A 215 -7.65 9.87 -5.85
C GLU A 215 -6.74 9.04 -4.94
N GLN A 216 -5.71 9.67 -4.38
CA GLN A 216 -4.81 9.07 -3.40
C GLN A 216 -5.18 9.52 -1.99
N LEU A 217 -5.72 8.60 -1.17
CA LEU A 217 -6.18 8.89 0.17
C LEU A 217 -5.04 8.77 1.19
N ASN A 218 -4.88 9.78 2.01
CA ASN A 218 -3.94 9.80 3.15
C ASN A 218 -4.62 10.34 4.40
N LEU A 219 -4.07 10.05 5.57
CA LEU A 219 -4.49 10.73 6.80
C LEU A 219 -4.37 12.25 6.61
N THR A 220 -5.33 13.00 7.13
CA THR A 220 -5.23 14.46 7.15
C THR A 220 -4.18 14.90 8.16
N PHE A 221 -3.17 15.63 7.72
CA PHE A 221 -2.10 16.15 8.56
C PHE A 221 -2.15 17.68 8.65
N ALA A 222 -1.93 18.23 9.83
CA ALA A 222 -1.87 19.68 10.04
C ALA A 222 -0.77 20.34 9.22
N GLU A 223 0.38 19.67 9.09
CA GLU A 223 1.57 20.10 8.34
C GLU A 223 1.46 19.74 6.84
N LYS A 224 0.31 19.19 6.40
CA LYS A 224 0.01 18.87 5.00
C LYS A 224 1.05 17.95 4.32
N ASN A 225 1.75 17.12 5.08
CA ASN A 225 2.84 16.26 4.57
C ASN A 225 3.94 17.02 3.82
N LEU A 226 4.25 18.26 4.18
CA LEU A 226 5.27 19.05 3.48
C LEU A 226 6.70 18.53 3.66
N ASP A 227 6.92 17.66 4.64
CA ASP A 227 8.15 16.94 4.90
C ASP A 227 8.39 15.73 3.97
N ARG A 228 7.36 15.33 3.20
CA ARG A 228 7.47 14.27 2.18
C ARG A 228 8.19 14.80 0.93
N SER A 229 8.68 13.90 0.07
CA SER A 229 9.20 14.28 -1.24
C SER A 229 8.13 15.04 -2.06
N ALA A 230 8.56 15.95 -2.91
CA ALA A 230 7.64 16.72 -3.73
C ALA A 230 6.90 15.83 -4.74
N LEU A 231 7.60 14.84 -5.29
CA LEU A 231 7.07 13.85 -6.22
C LEU A 231 7.41 12.45 -5.73
N GLU A 232 6.42 11.58 -5.71
CA GLU A 232 6.53 10.14 -5.49
C GLU A 232 5.97 9.42 -6.72
N GLY A 233 6.69 8.46 -7.29
CA GLY A 233 6.26 7.79 -8.51
C GLY A 233 6.96 6.48 -8.78
N TRP A 234 6.49 5.83 -9.84
CA TRP A 234 7.03 4.58 -10.34
C TRP A 234 7.31 4.70 -11.82
N ILE A 235 8.38 4.06 -12.26
CA ILE A 235 8.69 3.88 -13.68
C ILE A 235 8.73 2.40 -14.02
N THR A 236 8.41 2.08 -15.27
CA THR A 236 8.53 0.71 -15.77
C THR A 236 10.00 0.30 -15.88
N LEU A 237 10.23 -1.01 -15.97
CA LEU A 237 11.56 -1.54 -16.24
C LEU A 237 12.11 -1.03 -17.57
N ASP A 238 11.30 -0.94 -18.62
CA ASP A 238 11.67 -0.44 -19.94
C ASP A 238 12.22 1.02 -19.89
N VAL A 239 11.61 1.86 -19.07
CA VAL A 239 12.13 3.23 -18.84
C VAL A 239 13.48 3.18 -18.12
N ALA A 240 13.60 2.37 -17.08
CA ALA A 240 14.86 2.23 -16.36
C ALA A 240 15.99 1.70 -17.25
N GLU A 241 15.72 0.70 -18.10
CA GLU A 241 16.69 0.17 -19.08
C GLU A 241 17.18 1.24 -20.05
N LYS A 242 16.25 2.09 -20.58
CA LYS A 242 16.62 3.23 -21.43
C LYS A 242 17.55 4.20 -20.69
N LEU A 243 17.20 4.57 -19.43
CA LEU A 243 18.03 5.48 -18.65
C LEU A 243 19.44 4.90 -18.38
N PHE A 244 19.54 3.62 -18.04
CA PHE A 244 20.84 2.98 -17.80
C PHE A 244 21.65 2.82 -19.09
N ALA A 245 21.00 2.58 -20.23
CA ALA A 245 21.66 2.55 -21.52
C ALA A 245 22.32 3.89 -21.87
N GLU A 246 21.68 5.02 -21.57
CA GLU A 246 22.26 6.36 -21.72
C GLU A 246 23.49 6.58 -20.81
N MET A 247 23.59 5.85 -19.69
CA MET A 247 24.80 5.83 -18.84
C MET A 247 25.87 4.86 -19.36
N GLY A 248 25.65 4.14 -20.47
CA GLY A 248 26.54 3.12 -21.00
C GLY A 248 26.62 1.85 -20.16
N THR A 249 25.53 1.49 -19.44
CA THR A 249 25.43 0.31 -18.59
C THR A 249 24.08 -0.39 -18.82
N THR A 250 23.81 -1.48 -18.10
CA THR A 250 22.54 -2.22 -18.17
C THR A 250 21.84 -2.23 -16.82
N TYR A 251 20.53 -2.54 -16.84
CA TYR A 251 19.75 -2.73 -15.61
C TYR A 251 20.37 -3.81 -14.72
N GLU A 252 20.76 -4.94 -15.29
CA GLU A 252 21.34 -6.07 -14.57
C GLU A 252 22.68 -5.70 -13.90
N GLU A 253 23.52 -4.94 -14.60
CA GLU A 253 24.79 -4.45 -14.02
C GLU A 253 24.54 -3.50 -12.85
N MET A 254 23.57 -2.60 -12.98
CA MET A 254 23.23 -1.65 -11.91
C MET A 254 22.57 -2.36 -10.72
N LYS A 255 21.69 -3.33 -10.99
CA LYS A 255 21.10 -4.19 -9.97
C LYS A 255 22.17 -5.02 -9.24
N ALA A 256 23.12 -5.60 -9.98
CA ALA A 256 24.21 -6.35 -9.38
C ALA A 256 25.12 -5.49 -8.49
N LYS A 257 25.42 -4.25 -8.87
CA LYS A 257 26.15 -3.29 -8.03
C LYS A 257 25.39 -2.98 -6.73
N ALA A 258 24.07 -2.83 -6.82
CA ALA A 258 23.21 -2.53 -5.67
C ALA A 258 23.11 -3.66 -4.64
N LEU A 259 23.56 -4.87 -4.95
CA LEU A 259 23.59 -6.02 -4.01
C LEU A 259 24.81 -6.03 -3.07
N SER A 260 25.63 -5.03 -3.10
CA SER A 260 26.81 -4.92 -2.23
C SER A 260 26.57 -3.95 -1.07
N LYS A 261 26.99 -4.33 0.14
CA LYS A 261 27.04 -3.41 1.29
C LYS A 261 27.97 -2.20 1.06
N ASP A 262 28.93 -2.35 0.14
CA ASP A 262 29.85 -1.29 -0.24
C ASP A 262 29.28 -0.39 -1.36
N PHE A 263 28.07 -0.66 -1.83
CA PHE A 263 27.39 0.15 -2.83
C PHE A 263 27.38 1.63 -2.41
N GLN A 264 27.61 2.49 -3.38
CA GLN A 264 27.46 3.93 -3.25
C GLN A 264 26.49 4.41 -4.31
N ALA A 265 25.62 5.32 -3.94
CA ALA A 265 24.68 5.91 -4.87
C ALA A 265 25.42 6.53 -6.08
N ILE A 266 24.86 6.33 -7.26
CA ILE A 266 25.50 6.65 -8.54
C ILE A 266 24.77 7.84 -9.18
N PRO A 267 25.40 9.00 -9.35
CA PRO A 267 24.82 10.10 -10.12
C PRO A 267 24.51 9.63 -11.56
N MET A 268 23.31 9.95 -12.03
CA MET A 268 22.88 9.70 -13.40
C MET A 268 23.17 10.97 -14.21
N GLU A 269 24.45 11.12 -14.59
CA GLU A 269 24.97 12.36 -15.18
C GLU A 269 24.18 12.78 -16.43
N GLY A 270 23.85 14.07 -16.50
CA GLY A 270 23.07 14.65 -17.60
C GLY A 270 21.56 14.38 -17.53
N MET A 271 21.09 13.66 -16.51
CA MET A 271 19.66 13.33 -16.35
C MET A 271 19.02 14.21 -15.29
N LYS A 272 17.89 14.80 -15.63
CA LYS A 272 17.15 15.71 -14.75
C LYS A 272 15.65 15.46 -14.83
N LEU A 273 14.96 15.71 -13.72
CA LEU A 273 13.50 15.74 -13.66
C LEU A 273 13.02 17.15 -13.29
N SER A 274 12.09 17.64 -14.07
CA SER A 274 11.28 18.81 -13.74
C SER A 274 9.80 18.39 -13.65
N SER A 275 9.09 18.90 -12.67
CA SER A 275 7.67 18.59 -12.52
C SER A 275 6.91 19.80 -12.00
N SER A 276 5.71 19.98 -12.57
CA SER A 276 4.70 20.91 -12.09
C SER A 276 3.39 20.14 -11.97
N MET A 277 2.96 19.85 -10.75
CA MET A 277 1.74 19.10 -10.49
C MET A 277 0.63 20.04 -10.02
N VAL A 278 -0.55 19.87 -10.60
CA VAL A 278 -1.80 20.49 -10.19
C VAL A 278 -2.69 19.41 -9.58
N ASN A 279 -3.21 19.65 -8.39
CA ASN A 279 -3.98 18.67 -7.64
C ASN A 279 -5.33 19.20 -7.21
N THR A 280 -6.33 18.32 -7.19
CA THR A 280 -7.59 18.54 -6.49
C THR A 280 -7.52 17.88 -5.12
N LEU A 281 -7.95 18.60 -4.08
CA LEU A 281 -7.99 18.09 -2.72
C LEU A 281 -9.44 17.82 -2.28
N LYS A 282 -9.67 16.68 -1.63
CA LYS A 282 -10.97 16.32 -1.07
C LYS A 282 -10.78 15.78 0.33
N VAL A 283 -11.47 16.36 1.31
CA VAL A 283 -11.50 15.85 2.68
C VAL A 283 -12.67 14.89 2.84
N SER A 284 -12.43 13.74 3.44
CA SER A 284 -13.43 12.69 3.69
C SER A 284 -13.30 12.15 5.10
N ASP A 285 -14.42 11.77 5.70
CA ASP A 285 -14.46 11.11 7.00
C ASP A 285 -14.51 9.60 6.81
N SER A 286 -13.66 8.90 7.52
CA SER A 286 -13.64 7.45 7.59
C SER A 286 -13.51 6.98 9.04
N HIS A 287 -13.41 5.67 9.27
CA HIS A 287 -13.29 5.10 10.60
C HIS A 287 -12.46 3.83 10.55
N ASN A 288 -11.61 3.65 11.55
CA ASN A 288 -11.19 2.31 11.94
C ASN A 288 -12.33 1.67 12.76
N VAL A 289 -12.50 0.37 12.64
CA VAL A 289 -13.40 -0.39 13.49
C VAL A 289 -12.55 -1.18 14.46
N ALA A 290 -12.70 -0.94 15.75
CA ALA A 290 -11.87 -1.55 16.77
C ALA A 290 -12.70 -2.10 17.93
N GLY A 291 -12.38 -3.32 18.34
CA GLY A 291 -12.94 -3.98 19.51
C GLY A 291 -11.88 -4.85 20.17
N TYR A 292 -12.06 -5.20 21.42
CA TYR A 292 -11.12 -6.03 22.14
C TYR A 292 -11.80 -7.02 23.10
N VAL A 293 -11.06 -8.07 23.45
CA VAL A 293 -11.36 -8.98 24.55
C VAL A 293 -10.34 -8.71 25.64
N LYS A 294 -10.82 -8.34 26.82
CA LYS A 294 -9.92 -8.03 27.94
C LYS A 294 -9.22 -9.29 28.46
N GLY A 295 -7.90 -9.24 28.57
CA GLY A 295 -7.10 -10.29 29.17
C GLY A 295 -7.35 -10.41 30.68
N SER A 296 -7.24 -11.64 31.22
CA SER A 296 -7.42 -11.91 32.65
C SER A 296 -6.11 -11.90 33.46
N GLU A 297 -4.98 -12.18 32.83
CA GLU A 297 -3.67 -12.31 33.51
C GLU A 297 -2.82 -11.04 33.37
N THR A 298 -2.70 -10.51 32.14
CA THR A 298 -1.93 -9.30 31.83
C THR A 298 -2.80 -8.31 31.06
N PRO A 299 -3.80 -7.66 31.71
CA PRO A 299 -4.81 -6.84 31.04
C PRO A 299 -4.27 -5.56 30.37
N ASP A 300 -3.03 -5.20 30.65
CA ASP A 300 -2.32 -4.04 30.07
C ASP A 300 -1.41 -4.44 28.89
N GLU A 301 -1.35 -5.72 28.53
CA GLU A 301 -0.64 -6.22 27.38
C GLU A 301 -1.62 -6.60 26.26
N TYR A 302 -1.30 -6.23 25.02
CA TYR A 302 -2.20 -6.43 23.87
C TYR A 302 -1.55 -7.27 22.79
N VAL A 303 -2.32 -8.21 22.24
CA VAL A 303 -2.06 -8.84 20.93
C VAL A 303 -2.95 -8.14 19.93
N LEU A 304 -2.35 -7.47 18.94
CA LEU A 304 -3.07 -6.74 17.92
C LEU A 304 -3.24 -7.59 16.66
N ILE A 305 -4.49 -7.77 16.21
CA ILE A 305 -4.85 -8.40 14.95
C ILE A 305 -5.45 -7.30 14.06
N MET A 306 -4.95 -7.16 12.83
CA MET A 306 -5.35 -6.07 11.92
C MET A 306 -5.62 -6.60 10.52
N ALA A 307 -6.65 -6.04 9.90
CA ALA A 307 -6.89 -6.14 8.45
C ALA A 307 -7.46 -4.81 7.96
N HIS A 308 -7.21 -4.45 6.69
CA HIS A 308 -7.90 -3.31 6.11
C HIS A 308 -9.22 -3.77 5.51
N TRP A 309 -10.29 -3.02 5.77
CA TRP A 309 -11.62 -3.31 5.26
C TRP A 309 -11.92 -2.62 3.93
N ASP A 310 -11.16 -1.60 3.60
CA ASP A 310 -11.36 -0.79 2.41
C ASP A 310 -10.82 -1.45 1.13
N HIS A 311 -11.35 -1.01 0.00
CA HIS A 311 -10.84 -1.31 -1.33
C HIS A 311 -11.09 -0.12 -2.27
N MET A 312 -10.89 -0.29 -3.57
CA MET A 312 -10.83 0.81 -4.55
C MET A 312 -12.18 1.46 -4.87
N GLY A 313 -13.30 0.85 -4.50
CA GLY A 313 -14.63 1.41 -4.75
C GLY A 313 -15.15 1.19 -6.16
N VAL A 314 -15.74 2.22 -6.75
CA VAL A 314 -16.36 2.21 -8.08
C VAL A 314 -15.59 3.17 -8.99
N ASP A 315 -15.19 2.68 -10.16
CA ASP A 315 -14.61 3.50 -11.23
C ASP A 315 -15.61 3.62 -12.40
N PRO A 316 -16.32 4.75 -12.51
CA PRO A 316 -17.32 4.96 -13.56
C PRO A 316 -16.73 5.10 -14.97
N THR A 317 -15.40 5.19 -15.10
CA THR A 317 -14.73 5.31 -16.40
C THR A 317 -14.43 3.96 -17.05
N ARG A 318 -14.59 2.84 -16.30
CA ARG A 318 -14.38 1.50 -16.82
C ARG A 318 -15.56 1.03 -17.67
N ASP A 319 -15.24 0.33 -18.74
CA ASP A 319 -16.23 -0.42 -19.49
C ASP A 319 -16.61 -1.72 -18.75
N GLY A 320 -17.89 -2.09 -18.78
CA GLY A 320 -18.40 -3.31 -18.15
C GLY A 320 -18.56 -3.17 -16.63
N ASP A 321 -17.93 -4.06 -15.88
CA ASP A 321 -17.99 -4.05 -14.42
C ASP A 321 -17.11 -2.93 -13.85
N GLN A 322 -17.77 -1.97 -13.20
CA GLN A 322 -17.15 -0.78 -12.63
C GLN A 322 -16.80 -0.92 -11.15
N ILE A 323 -17.19 -2.02 -10.50
CA ILE A 323 -16.99 -2.22 -9.07
C ILE A 323 -15.73 -3.05 -8.84
N TYR A 324 -14.83 -2.54 -8.01
CA TYR A 324 -13.71 -3.31 -7.49
C TYR A 324 -14.16 -4.07 -6.23
N ASN A 325 -14.68 -5.28 -6.40
CA ASN A 325 -15.27 -6.06 -5.31
C ASN A 325 -14.30 -6.43 -4.19
N GLY A 326 -13.01 -6.61 -4.48
CA GLY A 326 -11.96 -6.81 -3.48
C GLY A 326 -12.16 -8.03 -2.57
N ALA A 327 -12.51 -9.19 -3.15
CA ALA A 327 -12.71 -10.41 -2.37
C ALA A 327 -11.41 -10.88 -1.70
N VAL A 328 -10.33 -10.98 -2.47
CA VAL A 328 -9.00 -11.36 -1.95
C VAL A 328 -8.32 -10.18 -1.27
N ASP A 329 -8.47 -8.98 -1.82
CA ASP A 329 -7.91 -7.74 -1.29
C ASP A 329 -9.05 -6.80 -0.83
N ASN A 330 -9.44 -6.78 0.43
CA ASN A 330 -8.98 -7.64 1.51
C ASN A 330 -10.19 -8.17 2.33
N ALA A 331 -11.34 -8.48 1.65
CA ALA A 331 -12.49 -9.07 2.34
C ALA A 331 -12.11 -10.37 3.09
N THR A 332 -11.19 -11.17 2.52
CA THR A 332 -10.67 -12.38 3.16
C THR A 332 -9.94 -12.10 4.48
N GLY A 333 -9.08 -11.09 4.52
CA GLY A 333 -8.38 -10.71 5.74
C GLY A 333 -9.31 -10.06 6.77
N THR A 334 -10.29 -9.28 6.32
CA THR A 334 -11.28 -8.64 7.20
C THR A 334 -12.24 -9.67 7.82
N ALA A 335 -12.58 -10.72 7.07
CA ALA A 335 -13.48 -11.78 7.52
C ALA A 335 -12.81 -12.80 8.47
N ALA A 336 -11.49 -12.90 8.48
CA ALA A 336 -10.73 -13.88 9.27
C ALA A 336 -10.57 -13.45 10.73
#